data_97a690f82ae82aed49764b86e5d1c12d
#
_entry.id   97a690f82ae82aed49764b86e5d1c12d
#
_cell.length_a   1.000
_cell.length_b   1.000
_cell.length_c   1.000
_cell.angle_alpha   90.00
_cell.angle_beta   90.00
_cell.angle_gamma   90.00
#
_symmetry.space_group_name_H-M   'P 1'
#
loop_
_entity.id
_entity.type
_entity.pdbx_description
1 polymer ?
#
loop_
_entity_poly.entity_id
_entity_poly.type
_entity_poly.pdbx_seq_one_letter_code
_entity_poly.pdbx_strand_id
1 'polypeptide(L)' 'MNWDAIASCESGGNWSINTGNGYYGGLQFNLGTWRSHGGAGMPHQASRSEQIRVAENVLRTQGIGAWPVCGKRG' A
#
# COMPACT_ATOMS: atom_id res chain seq x y z
N MET A 1 -3.58 9.41 8.96
CA MET A 1 -2.56 9.34 7.88
C MET A 1 -3.13 9.88 6.59
N ASN A 2 -2.31 10.54 5.82
CA ASN A 2 -2.69 10.97 4.48
C ASN A 2 -2.27 9.93 3.46
N TRP A 3 -3.08 8.91 3.28
CA TRP A 3 -2.76 7.80 2.38
C TRP A 3 -2.70 8.22 0.91
N ASP A 4 -3.49 9.23 0.51
CA ASP A 4 -3.43 9.73 -0.85
C ASP A 4 -2.08 10.40 -1.15
N ALA A 5 -1.49 11.10 -0.19
CA ALA A 5 -0.16 11.68 -0.35
C ALA A 5 0.91 10.59 -0.47
N ILE A 6 0.79 9.54 0.35
CA ILE A 6 1.72 8.39 0.26
C ILE A 6 1.56 7.69 -1.09
N ALA A 7 0.33 7.45 -1.53
CA ALA A 7 0.08 6.82 -2.83
C ALA A 7 0.57 7.66 -4.00
N SER A 8 0.41 8.97 -3.91
CA SER A 8 0.95 9.88 -4.93
C SER A 8 2.47 9.70 -5.09
N CYS A 9 3.16 9.57 -3.97
CA CYS A 9 4.60 9.32 -3.94
C CYS A 9 4.97 7.92 -4.43
N GLU A 10 4.24 6.88 -3.98
CA GLU A 10 4.56 5.48 -4.29
C GLU A 10 4.23 5.09 -5.73
N SER A 11 3.08 5.52 -6.22
CA SER A 11 2.50 5.03 -7.47
C SER A 11 2.00 6.14 -8.40
N GLY A 12 2.27 7.40 -8.07
CA GLY A 12 1.66 8.52 -8.79
C GLY A 12 0.15 8.60 -8.60
N GLY A 13 -0.37 7.98 -7.54
CA GLY A 13 -1.80 7.94 -7.26
C GLY A 13 -2.57 6.88 -8.05
N ASN A 14 -1.88 5.96 -8.70
CA ASN A 14 -2.52 4.88 -9.45
C ASN A 14 -2.76 3.66 -8.54
N TRP A 15 -3.96 3.54 -8.00
CA TRP A 15 -4.33 2.46 -7.08
C TRP A 15 -4.42 1.09 -7.77
N SER A 16 -4.45 1.05 -9.11
CA SER A 16 -4.53 -0.18 -9.90
C SER A 16 -3.21 -0.58 -10.53
N ILE A 17 -2.10 0.05 -10.14
CA ILE A 17 -0.81 -0.17 -10.79
C ILE A 17 -0.27 -1.57 -10.52
N ASN A 18 0.25 -2.19 -11.58
CA ASN A 18 1.04 -3.41 -11.53
C ASN A 18 2.04 -3.39 -12.68
N THR A 19 3.28 -3.02 -12.41
CA THR A 19 4.32 -2.92 -13.43
C THR A 19 5.19 -4.17 -13.52
N GLY A 20 4.88 -5.21 -12.73
CA GLY A 20 5.68 -6.44 -12.72
C GLY A 20 6.95 -6.35 -11.88
N ASN A 21 7.10 -5.32 -11.05
CA ASN A 21 8.28 -5.14 -10.19
C ASN A 21 8.16 -5.85 -8.83
N GLY A 22 7.08 -6.61 -8.60
CA GLY A 22 6.83 -7.30 -7.33
C GLY A 22 6.08 -6.47 -6.30
N TYR A 23 5.71 -5.23 -6.63
CA TYR A 23 4.90 -4.36 -5.80
C TYR A 23 3.62 -3.99 -6.51
N TYR A 24 2.53 -3.83 -5.76
CA TYR A 24 1.18 -3.74 -6.33
C TYR A 24 0.37 -2.64 -5.67
N GLY A 25 -0.45 -1.98 -6.46
CA GLY A 25 -1.44 -1.04 -5.99
C GLY A 25 -0.90 0.33 -5.64
N GLY A 26 -1.79 1.18 -5.14
CA GLY A 26 -1.47 2.57 -4.85
C GLY A 26 -0.38 2.77 -3.81
N LEU A 27 -0.27 1.83 -2.87
CA LEU A 27 0.69 1.89 -1.77
C LEU A 27 1.87 0.93 -1.94
N GLN A 28 1.96 0.28 -3.07
CA GLN A 28 3.08 -0.58 -3.45
C GLN A 28 3.35 -1.70 -2.44
N PHE A 29 2.31 -2.51 -2.17
CA PHE A 29 2.44 -3.67 -1.32
C PHE A 29 3.20 -4.80 -2.01
N ASN A 30 4.06 -5.52 -1.30
CA ASN A 30 4.41 -6.87 -1.71
C ASN A 30 3.30 -7.85 -1.25
N LEU A 31 3.20 -9.00 -1.91
CA LEU A 31 2.11 -9.94 -1.63
C LEU A 31 2.16 -10.53 -0.23
N GLY A 32 3.35 -10.80 0.29
CA GLY A 32 3.50 -11.35 1.63
C GLY A 32 2.94 -10.42 2.70
N THR A 33 3.33 -9.15 2.65
CA THR A 33 2.82 -8.13 3.58
C THR A 33 1.32 -7.93 3.42
N TRP A 34 0.83 -7.86 2.18
CA TRP A 34 -0.59 -7.72 1.90
C TRP A 34 -1.41 -8.83 2.55
N ARG A 35 -1.03 -10.09 2.28
CA ARG A 35 -1.77 -11.25 2.77
C ARG A 35 -1.66 -11.44 4.27
N SER A 36 -0.49 -11.19 4.85
CA SER A 36 -0.29 -11.34 6.29
C SER A 36 -1.01 -10.26 7.11
N HIS A 37 -1.44 -9.18 6.47
CA HIS A 37 -2.16 -8.08 7.13
C HIS A 37 -3.62 -8.00 6.71
N GLY A 38 -4.19 -9.09 6.22
CA GLY A 38 -5.62 -9.21 5.98
C GLY A 38 -6.07 -8.90 4.55
N GLY A 39 -5.15 -8.73 3.62
CA GLY A 39 -5.49 -8.54 2.21
C GLY A 39 -5.85 -9.85 1.54
N ALA A 40 -6.90 -9.84 0.73
CA ALA A 40 -7.32 -10.97 -0.10
C ALA A 40 -7.01 -10.66 -1.57
N GLY A 41 -6.68 -11.71 -2.33
CA GLY A 41 -6.35 -11.55 -3.75
C GLY A 41 -5.13 -10.67 -3.97
N MET A 42 -5.18 -9.86 -5.03
CA MET A 42 -4.06 -9.00 -5.41
C MET A 42 -4.31 -7.56 -4.96
N PRO A 43 -3.30 -6.87 -4.42
CA PRO A 43 -3.51 -5.51 -3.90
C PRO A 43 -4.03 -4.53 -4.95
N HIS A 44 -3.51 -4.58 -6.17
CA HIS A 44 -3.89 -3.64 -7.23
C HIS A 44 -5.30 -3.87 -7.78
N GLN A 45 -5.91 -5.01 -7.47
CA GLN A 45 -7.28 -5.34 -7.85
C GLN A 45 -8.28 -5.01 -6.74
N ALA A 46 -7.80 -4.72 -5.55
CA ALA A 46 -8.63 -4.30 -4.43
C ALA A 46 -8.99 -2.82 -4.57
N SER A 47 -10.11 -2.42 -3.97
CA SER A 47 -10.50 -1.01 -3.92
C SER A 47 -9.48 -0.17 -3.15
N ARG A 48 -9.48 1.14 -3.40
CA ARG A 48 -8.66 2.07 -2.63
C ARG A 48 -8.92 1.92 -1.12
N SER A 49 -10.18 1.82 -0.71
CA SER A 49 -10.52 1.69 0.70
C SER A 49 -10.00 0.38 1.32
N GLU A 50 -10.02 -0.73 0.57
CA GLU A 50 -9.44 -1.99 1.03
C GLU A 50 -7.92 -1.90 1.16
N GLN A 51 -7.27 -1.27 0.20
CA GLN A 51 -5.82 -1.07 0.27
C GLN A 51 -5.44 -0.23 1.50
N ILE A 52 -6.22 0.81 1.80
CA ILE A 52 -6.02 1.62 2.99
C ILE A 52 -6.28 0.82 4.27
N ARG A 53 -7.32 -0.03 4.29
CA ARG A 53 -7.60 -0.88 5.46
C ARG A 53 -6.40 -1.77 5.79
N VAL A 54 -5.82 -2.40 4.78
CA VAL A 54 -4.63 -3.24 4.96
C VAL A 54 -3.43 -2.39 5.38
N ALA A 55 -3.27 -1.21 4.76
CA ALA A 55 -2.20 -0.27 5.13
C ALA A 55 -2.27 0.16 6.60
N GLU A 56 -3.47 0.39 7.13
CA GLU A 56 -3.66 0.70 8.54
C GLU A 56 -3.21 -0.46 9.43
N ASN A 57 -3.46 -1.70 9.02
CA ASN A 57 -2.97 -2.88 9.73
C ASN A 57 -1.44 -2.95 9.72
N VAL A 58 -0.82 -2.69 8.57
CA VAL A 58 0.65 -2.64 8.45
C VAL A 58 1.22 -1.54 9.34
N LEU A 59 0.59 -0.37 9.36
CA LEU A 59 1.02 0.76 10.17
C LEU A 59 1.04 0.39 11.67
N ARG A 60 0.03 -0.35 12.13
CA ARG A 60 -0.04 -0.78 13.55
C ARG A 60 1.05 -1.76 13.93
N THR A 61 1.50 -2.62 13.00
CA THR A 61 2.47 -3.69 13.31
C THR A 61 3.89 -3.32 12.96
N GLN A 62 4.11 -2.62 11.85
CA GLN A 62 5.45 -2.30 11.35
C GLN A 62 5.79 -0.80 11.46
N GLY A 63 4.77 0.04 11.67
CA GLY A 63 4.96 1.48 11.70
C GLY A 63 5.14 2.08 10.32
N ILE A 64 5.31 3.40 10.27
CA ILE A 64 5.43 4.16 9.04
C ILE A 64 6.69 3.81 8.23
N GLY A 65 7.67 3.20 8.87
CA GLY A 65 8.88 2.72 8.22
C GLY A 65 8.64 1.64 7.17
N ALA A 66 7.43 1.05 7.12
CA ALA A 66 7.05 0.16 6.03
C ALA A 66 7.04 0.90 4.68
N TRP A 67 6.91 2.22 4.70
CA TRP A 67 7.06 3.11 3.54
C TRP A 67 8.26 4.03 3.79
N PRO A 68 9.50 3.52 3.59
CA PRO A 68 10.70 4.20 4.10
C PRO A 68 10.97 5.56 3.47
N VAL A 69 10.52 5.79 2.25
CA VAL A 69 10.67 7.08 1.57
C VAL A 69 9.37 7.86 1.60
N CYS A 70 8.29 7.26 1.11
CA CYS A 70 7.03 7.96 0.91
C CYS A 70 6.22 8.14 2.20
N GLY A 71 6.49 7.35 3.23
CA GLY A 71 5.78 7.47 4.50
C GLY A 71 5.86 8.85 5.12
N LYS A 72 6.91 9.60 4.82
CA LYS A 72 7.09 10.98 5.30
C LYS A 72 6.07 11.97 4.72
N ARG A 73 5.40 11.57 3.62
CA ARG A 73 4.39 12.41 2.96
C ARG A 73 3.04 12.35 3.66
N GLY A 74 2.80 11.32 4.43
CA GLY A 74 1.58 11.17 5.21
C GLY A 74 1.71 11.69 6.61
#